data_575dfb034cfa01634d820210057b3f92
#
_entry.id   575dfb034cfa01634d820210057b3f92
#
_cell.length_a   1.000
_cell.length_b   1.000
_cell.length_c   1.000
_cell.angle_alpha   90.00
_cell.angle_beta   90.00
_cell.angle_gamma   90.00
#
_symmetry.space_group_name_H-M   'P 1'
#
loop_
_entity.id
_entity.type
_entity.pdbx_description
1 polymer ?
#
loop_
_entity_poly.entity_id
_entity_poly.type
_entity_poly.pdbx_seq_one_letter_code
_entity_poly.pdbx_strand_id
1 'polypeptide(L)'
;MRGYAPKGQTPVVKTEAKKFKVNMLSAISKRGKLRFVLYKDNMTSEKLIDFMRRLIQCSNKKVFLILDNLRVHHSKKVTEWLEKHKDKIELFYLPPYAPEYNPDELVNSNVKRSVGSKKSPESIDELEHNVRSHLKKMQLDPSKVASFFRADFTSYAA
;
A
#
# COMPACT_ATOMS: atom_id res chain seq x y z
N MET A 1 -9.73 -21.10 2.90
CA MET A 1 -9.77 -21.99 4.09
C MET A 1 -10.66 -23.17 3.73
N ARG A 2 -10.19 -24.40 3.87
CA ARG A 2 -11.06 -25.59 3.69
C ARG A 2 -11.79 -25.83 5.02
N GLY A 3 -13.12 -25.77 5.00
CA GLY A 3 -13.96 -26.12 6.15
C GLY A 3 -14.22 -27.62 6.18
N TYR A 4 -14.25 -28.22 7.37
CA TYR A 4 -14.64 -29.61 7.57
C TYR A 4 -16.04 -29.64 8.20
N ALA A 5 -16.92 -30.48 7.67
CA ALA A 5 -18.24 -30.77 8.19
C ALA A 5 -18.55 -32.27 8.04
N PRO A 6 -19.48 -32.85 8.81
CA PRO A 6 -19.95 -34.19 8.59
C PRO A 6 -20.41 -34.43 7.16
N LYS A 7 -20.25 -35.66 6.67
CA LYS A 7 -20.61 -36.03 5.30
C LYS A 7 -22.10 -35.68 5.04
N GLY A 8 -22.33 -34.86 3.98
CA GLY A 8 -23.67 -34.37 3.62
C GLY A 8 -24.07 -33.02 4.20
N GLN A 9 -23.21 -32.38 4.98
CA GLN A 9 -23.46 -31.01 5.51
C GLN A 9 -22.43 -30.03 4.93
N THR A 10 -22.91 -28.90 4.42
CA THR A 10 -22.03 -27.80 4.02
C THR A 10 -21.56 -27.05 5.27
N PRO A 11 -20.24 -26.87 5.48
CA PRO A 11 -19.77 -26.10 6.63
C PRO A 11 -20.28 -24.66 6.55
N VAL A 12 -21.18 -24.29 7.47
CA VAL A 12 -21.68 -22.93 7.59
C VAL A 12 -20.88 -22.22 8.65
N VAL A 13 -19.99 -21.32 8.22
CA VAL A 13 -19.33 -20.38 9.12
C VAL A 13 -20.26 -19.18 9.28
N LYS A 14 -20.94 -19.07 10.41
CA LYS A 14 -21.67 -17.83 10.76
C LYS A 14 -20.64 -16.74 11.01
N THR A 15 -20.33 -15.96 9.98
CA THR A 15 -19.53 -14.75 10.11
C THR A 15 -20.49 -13.58 10.21
N GLU A 16 -20.62 -12.97 11.36
CA GLU A 16 -21.11 -11.60 11.43
C GLU A 16 -20.04 -10.72 10.79
N ALA A 17 -20.19 -10.52 9.48
CA ALA A 17 -19.21 -9.77 8.71
C ALA A 17 -19.39 -8.27 8.92
N LYS A 18 -18.98 -7.75 10.05
CA LYS A 18 -18.67 -6.33 10.19
C LYS A 18 -17.47 -6.06 9.28
N LYS A 19 -17.73 -5.50 8.09
CA LYS A 19 -16.69 -5.14 7.12
C LYS A 19 -16.04 -3.83 7.56
N PHE A 20 -14.97 -3.92 8.32
CA PHE A 20 -14.10 -2.79 8.58
C PHE A 20 -13.22 -2.51 7.37
N LYS A 21 -12.92 -1.23 7.12
CA LYS A 21 -12.04 -0.78 6.05
C LYS A 21 -10.99 0.17 6.60
N VAL A 22 -9.74 -0.12 6.31
CA VAL A 22 -8.60 0.77 6.51
C VAL A 22 -7.93 0.96 5.15
N ASN A 23 -7.68 2.19 4.79
CA ASN A 23 -6.96 2.56 3.58
C ASN A 23 -5.47 2.69 3.88
N MET A 24 -4.65 2.41 2.89
CA MET A 24 -3.20 2.48 2.98
C MET A 24 -2.66 3.26 1.79
N LEU A 25 -1.72 4.15 2.06
CA LEU A 25 -0.84 4.74 1.06
C LEU A 25 0.58 4.31 1.41
N SER A 26 1.26 3.66 0.47
CA SER A 26 2.61 3.16 0.66
C SER A 26 3.51 3.49 -0.51
N ALA A 27 4.80 3.46 -0.27
CA ALA A 27 5.84 3.54 -1.27
C ALA A 27 6.99 2.62 -0.89
N ILE A 28 7.49 1.89 -1.87
CA ILE A 28 8.62 0.99 -1.72
C ILE A 28 9.75 1.36 -2.67
N SER A 29 10.96 0.94 -2.35
CA SER A 29 12.11 1.12 -3.23
C SER A 29 12.84 -0.20 -3.46
N LYS A 30 13.55 -0.31 -4.58
CA LYS A 30 14.39 -1.47 -4.89
C LYS A 30 15.47 -1.75 -3.84
N ARG A 31 15.80 -0.76 -3.00
CA ARG A 31 16.72 -0.91 -1.86
C ARG A 31 16.05 -1.45 -0.61
N GLY A 32 14.79 -1.87 -0.69
CA GLY A 32 14.06 -2.45 0.44
C GLY A 32 13.46 -1.44 1.41
N LYS A 33 13.41 -0.15 1.08
CA LYS A 33 12.74 0.84 1.92
C LYS A 33 11.23 0.76 1.70
N LEU A 34 10.47 0.74 2.80
CA LEU A 34 9.00 0.85 2.81
C LEU A 34 8.63 2.08 3.64
N ARG A 35 7.76 2.92 3.10
CA ARG A 35 7.08 4.03 3.80
C ARG A 35 5.59 3.85 3.64
N PHE A 36 4.83 4.09 4.70
CA PHE A 36 3.37 3.97 4.64
C PHE A 36 2.66 4.92 5.59
N VAL A 37 1.40 5.19 5.29
CA VAL A 37 0.43 5.83 6.16
C VAL A 37 -0.90 5.09 6.05
N LEU A 38 -1.58 4.92 7.18
CA LEU A 38 -2.91 4.34 7.26
C LEU A 38 -3.93 5.44 7.55
N TYR A 39 -5.11 5.34 6.96
CA TYR A 39 -6.20 6.29 7.16
C TYR A 39 -7.56 5.60 7.00
N LYS A 40 -8.60 6.16 7.64
CA LYS A 40 -9.94 5.55 7.71
C LYS A 40 -10.91 6.15 6.70
N ASP A 41 -10.66 7.38 6.28
CA ASP A 41 -11.46 8.15 5.35
C ASP A 41 -10.96 8.02 3.88
N ASN A 42 -11.48 8.86 2.98
CA ASN A 42 -11.08 8.82 1.57
C ASN A 42 -9.70 9.43 1.33
N MET A 43 -9.07 9.02 0.22
CA MET A 43 -7.86 9.63 -0.28
C MET A 43 -8.13 11.06 -0.73
N THR A 44 -7.29 12.00 -0.29
CA THR A 44 -7.35 13.42 -0.67
C THR A 44 -5.99 13.91 -1.17
N SER A 45 -5.99 15.03 -1.87
CA SER A 45 -4.76 15.67 -2.34
C SER A 45 -3.83 16.05 -1.18
N GLU A 46 -4.40 16.48 -0.06
CA GLU A 46 -3.66 16.85 1.15
C GLU A 46 -2.91 15.66 1.74
N LYS A 47 -3.56 14.48 1.81
CA LYS A 47 -2.93 13.25 2.30
C LYS A 47 -1.77 12.82 1.39
N LEU A 48 -1.95 12.93 0.07
CA LEU A 48 -0.88 12.63 -0.87
C LEU A 48 0.28 13.61 -0.70
N ILE A 49 0.01 14.91 -0.59
CA ILE A 49 1.03 15.94 -0.38
C ILE A 49 1.79 15.70 0.93
N ASP A 50 1.09 15.38 2.02
CA ASP A 50 1.72 15.08 3.30
C ASP A 50 2.60 13.81 3.23
N PHE A 51 2.15 12.81 2.50
CA PHE A 51 2.96 11.61 2.27
C PHE A 51 4.22 11.93 1.45
N MET A 52 4.10 12.67 0.35
CA MET A 52 5.24 13.10 -0.46
C MET A 52 6.21 13.98 0.34
N ARG A 53 5.70 14.88 1.20
CA ARG A 53 6.53 15.69 2.09
C ARG A 53 7.38 14.81 3.02
N ARG A 54 6.80 13.74 3.59
CA ARG A 54 7.56 12.77 4.40
C ARG A 54 8.60 12.02 3.59
N LEU A 55 8.30 11.67 2.33
CA LEU A 55 9.27 10.99 1.45
C LEU A 55 10.50 11.86 1.21
N ILE A 56 10.33 13.14 0.87
CA ILE A 56 11.44 14.06 0.63
C ILE A 56 12.23 14.37 1.91
N GLN A 57 11.58 14.47 3.07
CA GLN A 57 12.26 14.65 4.36
C GLN A 57 13.15 13.48 4.76
N CYS A 58 12.78 12.27 4.33
CA CYS A 58 13.54 11.04 4.59
C CYS A 58 14.60 10.73 3.51
N SER A 59 14.83 11.64 2.57
CA SER A 59 15.76 11.43 1.45
C SER A 59 16.72 12.60 1.31
N ASN A 60 18.00 12.29 1.19
CA ASN A 60 19.05 13.27 0.87
C ASN A 60 19.23 13.48 -0.64
N LYS A 61 18.43 12.80 -1.46
CA LYS A 61 18.46 12.87 -2.93
C LYS A 61 17.06 13.15 -3.44
N LYS A 62 16.97 13.68 -4.67
CA LYS A 62 15.70 13.85 -5.38
C LYS A 62 14.94 12.51 -5.42
N VAL A 63 13.67 12.54 -5.06
CA VAL A 63 12.77 11.37 -5.07
C VAL A 63 12.10 11.29 -6.44
N PHE A 64 12.22 10.16 -7.10
CA PHE A 64 11.45 9.80 -8.28
C PHE A 64 10.35 8.85 -7.83
N LEU A 65 9.10 9.30 -7.85
CA LEU A 65 7.97 8.55 -7.35
C LEU A 65 7.08 8.11 -8.52
N ILE A 66 6.92 6.80 -8.66
CA ILE A 66 6.06 6.20 -9.67
C ILE A 66 4.72 5.88 -9.01
N LEU A 67 3.63 6.35 -9.60
CA LEU A 67 2.26 6.22 -9.09
C LEU A 67 1.35 5.60 -10.14
N ASP A 68 0.26 4.98 -9.69
CA ASP A 68 -0.88 4.71 -10.53
C ASP A 68 -1.56 6.01 -11.00
N ASN A 69 -2.32 5.94 -12.06
CA ASN A 69 -2.91 7.09 -12.72
C ASN A 69 -4.28 7.48 -12.13
N LEU A 70 -4.36 7.72 -10.82
CA LEU A 70 -5.59 8.15 -10.15
C LEU A 70 -5.85 9.65 -10.33
N ARG A 71 -7.12 10.03 -10.44
CA ARG A 71 -7.53 11.44 -10.61
C ARG A 71 -6.99 12.38 -9.53
N VAL A 72 -6.91 11.93 -8.28
CA VAL A 72 -6.40 12.73 -7.16
C VAL A 72 -4.93 13.15 -7.38
N HIS A 73 -4.15 12.34 -8.09
CA HIS A 73 -2.75 12.62 -8.38
C HIS A 73 -2.57 13.80 -9.35
N HIS A 74 -3.59 14.12 -10.14
CA HIS A 74 -3.60 15.22 -11.12
C HIS A 74 -4.34 16.47 -10.63
N SER A 75 -4.68 16.54 -9.34
CA SER A 75 -5.36 17.71 -8.80
C SER A 75 -4.47 18.96 -8.87
N LYS A 76 -5.10 20.13 -9.03
CA LYS A 76 -4.41 21.42 -9.06
C LYS A 76 -3.49 21.62 -7.85
N LYS A 77 -3.97 21.25 -6.64
CA LYS A 77 -3.17 21.34 -5.40
C LYS A 77 -1.89 20.51 -5.46
N VAL A 78 -1.96 19.28 -5.99
CA VAL A 78 -0.79 18.39 -6.15
C VAL A 78 0.17 18.98 -7.17
N THR A 79 -0.32 19.45 -8.31
CA THR A 79 0.50 20.06 -9.37
C THR A 79 1.23 21.31 -8.87
N GLU A 80 0.53 22.21 -8.18
CA GLU A 80 1.14 23.43 -7.62
C GLU A 80 2.18 23.11 -6.54
N TRP A 81 1.94 22.07 -5.74
CA TRP A 81 2.89 21.64 -4.73
C TRP A 81 4.15 21.04 -5.36
N LEU A 82 4.00 20.22 -6.39
CA LEU A 82 5.11 19.62 -7.13
C LEU A 82 5.98 20.66 -7.80
N GLU A 83 5.39 21.68 -8.41
CA GLU A 83 6.15 22.75 -9.06
C GLU A 83 7.06 23.48 -8.05
N LYS A 84 6.59 23.68 -6.81
CA LYS A 84 7.38 24.28 -5.73
C LYS A 84 8.47 23.36 -5.18
N HIS A 85 8.43 22.07 -5.48
CA HIS A 85 9.35 21.06 -4.92
C HIS A 85 10.03 20.22 -6.01
N LYS A 86 10.07 20.71 -7.25
CA LYS A 86 10.61 20.00 -8.42
C LYS A 86 12.09 19.64 -8.32
N ASP A 87 12.82 20.33 -7.47
CA ASP A 87 14.20 20.03 -7.09
C ASP A 87 14.32 18.79 -6.20
N LYS A 88 13.27 18.46 -5.44
CA LYS A 88 13.25 17.40 -4.42
C LYS A 88 12.45 16.16 -4.80
N ILE A 89 11.43 16.31 -5.64
CA ILE A 89 10.56 15.20 -6.06
C ILE A 89 10.07 15.39 -7.48
N GLU A 90 9.92 14.27 -8.18
CA GLU A 90 9.32 14.19 -9.50
C GLU A 90 8.40 12.98 -9.58
N LEU A 91 7.21 13.14 -10.18
CA LEU A 91 6.23 12.07 -10.33
C LEU A 91 6.24 11.49 -11.74
N PHE A 92 6.10 10.18 -11.80
CA PHE A 92 5.87 9.42 -13.01
C PHE A 92 4.61 8.58 -12.83
N TYR A 93 3.83 8.43 -13.90
CA TYR A 93 2.57 7.70 -13.85
C TYR A 93 2.67 6.41 -14.64
N LEU A 94 2.18 5.33 -14.04
CA LEU A 94 1.99 4.07 -14.73
C LEU A 94 0.91 4.20 -15.80
N PRO A 95 0.95 3.35 -16.84
CA PRO A 95 -0.13 3.28 -17.81
C PRO A 95 -1.49 3.05 -17.10
N PRO A 96 -2.59 3.60 -17.66
CA PRO A 96 -3.92 3.31 -17.14
C PRO A 96 -4.21 1.80 -17.14
N TYR A 97 -4.93 1.33 -16.13
CA TYR A 97 -5.36 -0.07 -16.00
C TYR A 97 -4.24 -1.12 -15.98
N ALA A 98 -3.07 -0.76 -15.49
CA ALA A 98 -1.90 -1.65 -15.42
C ALA A 98 -1.36 -1.79 -13.98
N PRO A 99 -2.18 -2.21 -13.00
CA PRO A 99 -1.76 -2.36 -11.60
C PRO A 99 -0.67 -3.41 -11.41
N GLU A 100 -0.57 -4.40 -12.31
CA GLU A 100 0.45 -5.44 -12.28
C GLU A 100 1.87 -4.89 -12.41
N TYR A 101 2.04 -3.74 -13.05
CA TYR A 101 3.34 -3.06 -13.13
C TYR A 101 3.70 -2.31 -11.85
N ASN A 102 2.77 -2.16 -10.90
CA ASN A 102 3.05 -1.48 -9.64
C ASN A 102 3.55 -2.47 -8.58
N PRO A 103 4.84 -2.48 -8.21
CA PRO A 103 5.34 -3.39 -7.19
C PRO A 103 4.70 -3.16 -5.80
N ASP A 104 4.13 -1.98 -5.53
CA ASP A 104 3.39 -1.70 -4.30
C ASP A 104 2.08 -2.50 -4.19
N GLU A 105 1.50 -2.96 -5.31
CA GLU A 105 0.36 -3.88 -5.29
C GLU A 105 0.72 -5.25 -4.67
N LEU A 106 1.98 -5.66 -4.75
CA LEU A 106 2.45 -6.87 -4.07
C LEU A 106 2.53 -6.66 -2.55
N VAL A 107 2.82 -5.44 -2.09
CA VAL A 107 2.70 -5.07 -0.66
C VAL A 107 1.24 -5.15 -0.23
N ASN A 108 0.32 -4.56 -0.98
CA ASN A 108 -1.12 -4.61 -0.74
C ASN A 108 -1.63 -6.05 -0.63
N SER A 109 -1.25 -6.90 -1.57
CA SER A 109 -1.63 -8.32 -1.60
C SER A 109 -1.04 -9.09 -0.41
N ASN A 110 0.19 -8.80 -0.02
CA ASN A 110 0.86 -9.40 1.13
C ASN A 110 0.15 -9.02 2.45
N VAL A 111 -0.19 -7.74 2.61
CA VAL A 111 -0.96 -7.24 3.77
C VAL A 111 -2.33 -7.92 3.83
N LYS A 112 -3.10 -7.93 2.73
CA LYS A 112 -4.43 -8.56 2.67
C LYS A 112 -4.37 -10.03 3.07
N ARG A 113 -3.40 -10.78 2.57
CA ARG A 113 -3.20 -12.20 2.91
C ARG A 113 -2.86 -12.39 4.38
N SER A 114 -1.93 -11.60 4.91
CA SER A 114 -1.49 -11.71 6.30
C SER A 114 -2.60 -11.36 7.30
N VAL A 115 -3.40 -10.34 7.01
CA VAL A 115 -4.52 -9.93 7.86
C VAL A 115 -5.69 -10.89 7.70
N GLY A 116 -6.00 -11.32 6.47
CA GLY A 116 -7.10 -12.25 6.19
C GLY A 116 -6.87 -13.69 6.67
N SER A 117 -5.62 -14.08 6.98
CA SER A 117 -5.30 -15.38 7.58
C SER A 117 -5.52 -15.44 9.09
N LYS A 118 -5.76 -14.30 9.75
CA LYS A 118 -6.03 -14.18 11.18
C LYS A 118 -7.52 -14.24 11.47
N LYS A 119 -7.87 -14.32 12.77
CA LYS A 119 -9.24 -14.09 13.21
C LYS A 119 -9.75 -12.75 12.69
N SER A 120 -11.01 -12.70 12.26
CA SER A 120 -11.63 -11.44 11.80
C SER A 120 -11.55 -10.38 12.90
N PRO A 121 -11.13 -9.16 12.58
CA PRO A 121 -11.00 -8.10 13.58
C PRO A 121 -12.38 -7.74 14.15
N GLU A 122 -12.44 -7.41 15.42
CA GLU A 122 -13.66 -7.03 16.13
C GLU A 122 -13.94 -5.52 16.04
N SER A 123 -12.95 -4.74 15.65
CA SER A 123 -13.04 -3.28 15.46
C SER A 123 -12.13 -2.77 14.32
N ILE A 124 -12.42 -1.54 13.88
CA ILE A 124 -11.55 -0.86 12.89
C ILE A 124 -10.16 -0.56 13.46
N ASP A 125 -10.06 -0.33 14.77
CA ASP A 125 -8.79 -0.05 15.44
C ASP A 125 -7.94 -1.32 15.52
N GLU A 126 -8.56 -2.46 15.75
CA GLU A 126 -7.88 -3.76 15.72
C GLU A 126 -7.38 -4.07 14.29
N LEU A 127 -8.21 -3.82 13.27
CA LEU A 127 -7.79 -3.97 11.88
C LEU A 127 -6.59 -3.08 11.56
N GLU A 128 -6.65 -1.80 11.94
CA GLU A 128 -5.55 -0.85 11.74
C GLU A 128 -4.27 -1.31 12.47
N HIS A 129 -4.40 -1.77 13.72
CA HIS A 129 -3.29 -2.30 14.49
C HIS A 129 -2.64 -3.50 13.79
N ASN A 130 -3.45 -4.45 13.31
CA ASN A 130 -2.98 -5.65 12.61
C ASN A 130 -2.23 -5.29 11.31
N VAL A 131 -2.79 -4.38 10.51
CA VAL A 131 -2.15 -3.87 9.28
C VAL A 131 -0.84 -3.17 9.61
N ARG A 132 -0.85 -2.26 10.57
CA ARG A 132 0.33 -1.49 10.99
C ARG A 132 1.44 -2.40 11.53
N SER A 133 1.09 -3.37 12.36
CA SER A 133 2.04 -4.35 12.90
C SER A 133 2.71 -5.15 11.78
N HIS A 134 1.94 -5.59 10.79
CA HIS A 134 2.48 -6.32 9.64
C HIS A 134 3.41 -5.46 8.79
N LEU A 135 3.02 -4.22 8.47
CA LEU A 135 3.84 -3.29 7.70
C LEU A 135 5.13 -2.92 8.44
N LYS A 136 5.09 -2.72 9.77
CA LYS A 136 6.31 -2.49 10.57
C LYS A 136 7.27 -3.68 10.51
N LYS A 137 6.77 -4.92 10.59
CA LYS A 137 7.60 -6.11 10.41
C LYS A 137 8.23 -6.15 9.03
N MET A 138 7.48 -5.79 7.99
CA MET A 138 7.98 -5.72 6.62
C MET A 138 9.04 -4.61 6.46
N GLN A 139 8.92 -3.47 7.15
CA GLN A 139 9.94 -2.41 7.16
C GLN A 139 11.28 -2.89 7.74
N LEU A 140 11.25 -3.87 8.65
CA LEU A 140 12.45 -4.48 9.25
C LEU A 140 13.06 -5.58 8.38
N ASP A 141 12.44 -5.92 7.25
CA ASP A 141 12.91 -6.90 6.27
C ASP A 141 13.09 -6.25 4.88
N PRO A 142 14.20 -5.51 4.67
CA PRO A 142 14.46 -4.86 3.39
C PRO A 142 14.58 -5.85 2.22
N SER A 143 15.04 -7.08 2.48
CA SER A 143 15.18 -8.11 1.45
C SER A 143 13.81 -8.55 0.92
N LYS A 144 12.82 -8.67 1.80
CA LYS A 144 11.44 -8.95 1.43
C LYS A 144 10.84 -7.83 0.59
N VAL A 145 11.02 -6.57 0.98
CA VAL A 145 10.54 -5.42 0.21
C VAL A 145 11.22 -5.35 -1.16
N ALA A 146 12.54 -5.53 -1.22
CA ALA A 146 13.28 -5.55 -2.48
C ALA A 146 12.84 -6.69 -3.41
N SER A 147 12.38 -7.82 -2.86
CA SER A 147 11.92 -8.95 -3.67
C SER A 147 10.69 -8.65 -4.52
N PHE A 148 9.87 -7.66 -4.15
CA PHE A 148 8.71 -7.24 -4.94
C PHE A 148 9.07 -6.60 -6.29
N PHE A 149 10.30 -6.16 -6.46
CA PHE A 149 10.83 -5.65 -7.73
C PHE A 149 11.38 -6.75 -8.65
N ARG A 150 11.39 -8.00 -8.21
CA ARG A 150 11.88 -9.13 -8.99
C ARG A 150 10.77 -9.96 -9.65
N ALA A 151 9.52 -9.60 -9.44
CA ALA A 151 8.42 -10.23 -10.16
C ALA A 151 8.45 -9.82 -11.64
N ASP A 152 8.05 -10.71 -12.55
CA ASP A 152 8.20 -10.51 -13.99
C ASP A 152 7.67 -9.17 -14.49
N PHE A 153 6.51 -8.74 -13.99
CA PHE A 153 5.88 -7.48 -14.39
C PHE A 153 6.44 -6.22 -13.71
N THR A 154 7.23 -6.39 -12.65
CA THR A 154 7.80 -5.27 -11.87
C THR A 154 9.29 -5.09 -12.06
N SER A 155 9.94 -5.99 -12.81
CA SER A 155 11.40 -5.99 -13.02
C SER A 155 11.92 -4.75 -13.74
N TYR A 156 11.09 -4.04 -14.49
CA TYR A 156 11.46 -2.76 -15.15
C TYR A 156 11.88 -1.68 -14.14
N ALA A 157 11.41 -1.78 -12.88
CA ALA A 157 11.71 -0.83 -11.80
C ALA A 157 12.86 -1.30 -10.89
N ALA A 158 13.50 -2.44 -11.24
CA ALA A 158 14.58 -3.05 -10.46
C ALA A 158 15.94 -2.35 -10.63
#